data_821df401096e01a6c167d810162ea1f7
#
_entry.id   821df401096e01a6c167d810162ea1f7
#
_cell.length_a   1.000
_cell.length_b   1.000
_cell.length_c   1.000
_cell.angle_alpha   90.00
_cell.angle_beta   90.00
_cell.angle_gamma   90.00
#
_symmetry.space_group_name_H-M   'P 1'
#
loop_
_entity.id
_entity.type
_entity.pdbx_description
1 polymer ?
#
loop_
_entity_poly.entity_id
_entity_poly.type
_entity_poly.pdbx_seq_one_letter_code
_entity_poly.pdbx_strand_id
1 'polypeptide(L)'
;LGRRLRLAAAFEPNGTNVDFAQFIPPNKILLRTYERGVEAESGACGTGAVATAVVAVETKGLSLPLHVHTSQGFNLTIDGDWRCAKCTGFTLTGPVKKVFEGDLDLDSLDIGNEME
;
A
#
# COMPACT_ATOMS: atom_id res chain seq x y z
N LEU A 1 9.60 15.17 -7.62
CA LEU A 1 10.38 13.91 -7.57
C LEU A 1 9.48 12.69 -7.79
N GLY A 2 8.35 12.55 -7.10
CA GLY A 2 7.43 11.41 -7.22
C GLY A 2 7.01 11.13 -8.66
N ARG A 3 6.52 12.13 -9.38
CA ARG A 3 6.14 11.99 -10.79
C ARG A 3 7.31 11.52 -11.68
N ARG A 4 8.50 12.04 -11.46
CA ARG A 4 9.68 11.66 -12.26
C ARG A 4 10.04 10.20 -12.07
N LEU A 5 10.01 9.72 -10.83
CA LEU A 5 10.28 8.31 -10.50
C LEU A 5 9.15 7.42 -11.00
N ARG A 6 7.89 7.84 -10.83
CA ARG A 6 6.69 7.14 -11.29
C ARG A 6 6.76 6.78 -12.79
N LEU A 7 7.31 7.70 -13.61
CA LEU A 7 7.40 7.61 -15.06
C LEU A 7 8.81 7.26 -15.56
N ALA A 8 9.72 6.85 -14.68
CA ALA A 8 11.08 6.53 -15.08
C ALA A 8 11.12 5.33 -16.03
N ALA A 9 12.04 5.39 -17.01
CA ALA A 9 12.19 4.37 -18.04
C ALA A 9 12.35 2.94 -17.51
N ALA A 10 12.96 2.79 -16.33
CA ALA A 10 13.11 1.49 -15.67
C ALA A 10 11.78 0.78 -15.34
N PHE A 11 10.67 1.52 -15.31
CA PHE A 11 9.34 1.02 -14.95
C PHE A 11 8.35 1.06 -16.12
N GLU A 12 8.83 1.34 -17.34
CA GLU A 12 7.99 1.30 -18.53
C GLU A 12 7.55 -0.14 -18.87
N PRO A 13 6.36 -0.31 -19.50
CA PRO A 13 5.43 0.72 -19.94
C PRO A 13 4.44 1.20 -18.86
N ASN A 14 4.27 0.45 -17.78
CA ASN A 14 3.18 0.67 -16.82
C ASN A 14 3.50 1.70 -15.74
N GLY A 15 4.76 2.02 -15.53
CA GLY A 15 5.21 2.84 -14.41
C GLY A 15 5.07 2.14 -13.06
N THR A 16 5.20 2.91 -12.00
CA THR A 16 5.17 2.39 -10.62
C THR A 16 4.57 3.40 -9.65
N ASN A 17 4.10 2.94 -8.50
CA ASN A 17 3.93 3.78 -7.33
C ASN A 17 5.29 4.19 -6.77
N VAL A 18 5.35 5.31 -6.08
CA VAL A 18 6.58 5.78 -5.42
C VAL A 18 6.29 6.06 -3.96
N ASP A 19 6.95 5.31 -3.09
CA ASP A 19 6.84 5.43 -1.65
C ASP A 19 8.07 6.12 -1.07
N PHE A 20 7.85 7.23 -0.34
CA PHE A 20 8.87 7.91 0.43
C PHE A 20 8.67 7.56 1.89
N ALA A 21 9.61 6.86 2.47
CA ALA A 21 9.49 6.31 3.81
C ALA A 21 10.61 6.78 4.73
N GLN A 22 10.24 7.14 5.96
CA GLN A 22 11.17 7.30 7.07
C GLN A 22 10.95 6.17 8.06
N PHE A 23 12.00 5.41 8.32
CA PHE A 23 11.97 4.31 9.28
C PHE A 23 12.37 4.79 10.67
N ILE A 24 11.51 4.52 11.64
CA ILE A 24 11.71 4.89 13.05
C ILE A 24 11.67 3.60 13.88
N PRO A 25 12.84 3.10 14.32
CA PRO A 25 12.89 1.91 15.16
C PRO A 25 12.06 2.07 16.46
N PRO A 26 11.51 0.99 16.99
CA PRO A 26 11.67 -0.39 16.50
C PRO A 26 10.68 -0.77 15.40
N ASN A 27 9.57 -0.08 15.22
CA ASN A 27 8.44 -0.58 14.42
C ASN A 27 7.54 0.51 13.82
N LYS A 28 8.05 1.71 13.59
CA LYS A 28 7.26 2.82 13.04
C LYS A 28 7.79 3.27 11.68
N ILE A 29 6.87 3.60 10.78
CA ILE A 29 7.15 4.13 9.45
C ILE A 29 6.32 5.40 9.23
N LEU A 30 6.95 6.47 8.77
CA LEU A 30 6.25 7.62 8.19
C LEU A 30 6.27 7.48 6.68
N LEU A 31 5.10 7.50 6.03
CA LEU A 31 4.94 7.15 4.63
C LEU A 31 4.23 8.26 3.85
N ARG A 32 4.78 8.58 2.68
CA ARG A 32 4.13 9.39 1.65
C ARG A 32 4.18 8.64 0.33
N THR A 33 3.05 8.51 -0.35
CA THR A 33 2.93 7.76 -1.59
C THR A 33 2.49 8.66 -2.73
N TYR A 34 3.26 8.66 -3.83
CA TYR A 34 2.82 9.17 -5.12
C TYR A 34 2.26 8.00 -5.93
N GLU A 35 0.96 7.99 -6.18
CA GLU A 35 0.24 6.81 -6.63
C GLU A 35 -0.04 6.82 -8.14
N ARG A 36 0.27 5.70 -8.78
CA ARG A 36 -0.09 5.46 -10.18
C ARG A 36 -1.61 5.41 -10.34
N GLY A 37 -2.11 6.14 -11.33
CA GLY A 37 -3.56 6.27 -11.57
C GLY A 37 -4.20 7.45 -10.83
N VAL A 38 -3.68 7.82 -9.68
CA VAL A 38 -4.04 9.06 -8.97
C VAL A 38 -3.24 10.24 -9.51
N GLU A 39 -1.98 10.01 -9.88
CA GLU A 39 -1.02 11.00 -10.39
C GLU A 39 -0.81 12.19 -9.42
N ALA A 40 -0.91 11.90 -8.15
CA ALA A 40 -0.70 12.80 -7.03
C ALA A 40 -0.33 12.01 -5.77
N GLU A 41 -0.05 12.73 -4.69
CA GLU A 41 0.09 12.10 -3.37
C GLU A 41 -1.28 11.59 -2.90
N SER A 42 -1.36 10.30 -2.59
CA SER A 42 -2.57 9.65 -2.05
C SER A 42 -2.57 9.64 -0.53
N GLY A 43 -3.78 9.56 0.05
CA GLY A 43 -3.97 9.53 1.50
C GLY A 43 -3.50 8.25 2.15
N ALA A 44 -3.78 7.13 1.52
CA ALA A 44 -3.34 5.82 1.94
C ALA A 44 -3.30 4.86 0.74
N CYS A 45 -2.18 4.17 0.58
CA CYS A 45 -2.00 3.11 -0.40
C CYS A 45 -1.65 1.82 0.35
N GLY A 46 -2.59 0.89 0.44
CA GLY A 46 -2.42 -0.35 1.20
C GLY A 46 -1.28 -1.21 0.69
N THR A 47 -1.20 -1.39 -0.63
CA THR A 47 -0.11 -2.17 -1.26
C THR A 47 1.25 -1.51 -1.10
N GLY A 48 1.32 -0.18 -1.19
CA GLY A 48 2.54 0.59 -0.92
C GLY A 48 2.99 0.47 0.54
N ALA A 49 2.05 0.51 1.48
CA ALA A 49 2.35 0.32 2.90
C ALA A 49 2.92 -1.07 3.18
N VAL A 50 2.34 -2.12 2.59
CA VAL A 50 2.86 -3.50 2.73
C VAL A 50 4.23 -3.64 2.09
N ALA A 51 4.43 -3.13 0.87
CA ALA A 51 5.74 -3.16 0.20
C ALA A 51 6.81 -2.44 1.01
N THR A 52 6.49 -1.28 1.57
CA THR A 52 7.40 -0.52 2.43
C THR A 52 7.73 -1.27 3.72
N ALA A 53 6.75 -1.96 4.31
CA ALA A 53 6.95 -2.80 5.48
C ALA A 53 7.93 -3.95 5.21
N VAL A 54 7.80 -4.62 4.06
CA VAL A 54 8.74 -5.66 3.62
C VAL A 54 10.18 -5.13 3.58
N VAL A 55 10.37 -3.99 2.90
CA VAL A 55 11.68 -3.35 2.81
C VAL A 55 12.21 -2.97 4.19
N ALA A 56 11.36 -2.46 5.08
CA ALA A 56 11.75 -2.05 6.44
C ALA A 56 12.25 -3.23 7.28
N VAL A 57 11.56 -4.37 7.21
CA VAL A 57 11.98 -5.59 7.92
C VAL A 57 13.28 -6.13 7.35
N GLU A 58 13.36 -6.26 6.01
CA GLU A 58 14.53 -6.84 5.33
C GLU A 58 15.80 -6.01 5.44
N THR A 59 15.68 -4.71 5.27
CA THR A 59 16.87 -3.86 5.10
C THR A 59 17.23 -3.08 6.35
N LYS A 60 16.28 -2.88 7.26
CA LYS A 60 16.46 -2.06 8.48
C LYS A 60 16.23 -2.84 9.77
N GLY A 61 15.80 -4.10 9.65
CA GLY A 61 15.55 -4.95 10.82
C GLY A 61 14.43 -4.44 11.73
N LEU A 62 13.44 -3.72 11.18
CA LEU A 62 12.28 -3.30 11.95
C LEU A 62 11.44 -4.52 12.34
N SER A 63 10.79 -4.43 13.49
CA SER A 63 10.00 -5.51 14.07
C SER A 63 8.52 -5.41 13.67
N LEU A 64 7.91 -6.54 13.34
CA LEU A 64 6.46 -6.65 13.20
C LEU A 64 5.78 -6.71 14.58
N PRO A 65 4.55 -6.22 14.74
CA PRO A 65 3.80 -5.43 13.75
C PRO A 65 4.40 -4.05 13.52
N LEU A 66 4.30 -3.56 12.27
CA LEU A 66 4.75 -2.22 11.89
C LEU A 66 3.57 -1.24 11.89
N HIS A 67 3.81 -0.07 12.45
CA HIS A 67 2.83 1.02 12.48
C HIS A 67 3.21 2.06 11.43
N VAL A 68 2.38 2.17 10.39
CA VAL A 68 2.58 3.09 9.27
C VAL A 68 1.70 4.31 9.45
N HIS A 69 2.33 5.47 9.55
CA HIS A 69 1.70 6.78 9.58
C HIS A 69 1.78 7.43 8.21
N THR A 70 0.66 7.71 7.60
CA THR A 70 0.64 8.41 6.31
C THR A 70 0.62 9.93 6.50
N SER A 71 1.07 10.67 5.49
CA SER A 71 1.10 12.14 5.51
C SER A 71 -0.27 12.80 5.68
N GLN A 72 -1.35 12.07 5.36
CA GLN A 72 -2.73 12.55 5.53
C GLN A 72 -3.37 12.08 6.84
N GLY A 73 -2.58 11.51 7.75
CA GLY A 73 -3.02 11.17 9.10
C GLY A 73 -3.67 9.80 9.27
N PHE A 74 -3.59 8.92 8.27
CA PHE A 74 -4.04 7.54 8.42
C PHE A 74 -3.01 6.70 9.17
N ASN A 75 -3.48 5.87 10.07
CA ASN A 75 -2.69 4.89 10.79
C ASN A 75 -3.01 3.50 10.27
N LEU A 76 -2.02 2.84 9.73
CA LEU A 76 -2.11 1.47 9.24
C LEU A 76 -1.21 0.58 10.09
N THR A 77 -1.64 -0.66 10.31
CA THR A 77 -0.81 -1.67 10.96
C THR A 77 -0.56 -2.81 9.98
N ILE A 78 0.70 -3.13 9.77
CA ILE A 78 1.14 -4.27 8.95
C ILE A 78 1.69 -5.32 9.89
N ASP A 79 1.12 -6.50 9.85
CA ASP A 79 1.60 -7.67 10.59
C ASP A 79 1.76 -8.86 9.64
N GLY A 80 2.42 -9.90 10.09
CA GLY A 80 2.63 -11.08 9.28
C GLY A 80 3.69 -12.01 9.85
N ASP A 81 3.91 -13.10 9.15
CA ASP A 81 4.92 -14.07 9.49
C ASP A 81 6.13 -13.90 8.57
N TRP A 82 7.25 -13.52 9.16
CA TRP A 82 8.52 -13.40 8.47
C TRP A 82 9.38 -14.62 8.76
N ARG A 83 9.28 -15.66 7.92
CA ARG A 83 10.10 -16.86 8.04
C ARG A 83 10.99 -17.04 6.82
N CYS A 84 12.28 -17.19 7.06
CA CYS A 84 13.27 -17.60 6.05
C CYS A 84 13.27 -16.71 4.78
N ALA A 85 13.26 -15.38 4.94
CA ALA A 85 13.24 -14.42 3.83
C ALA A 85 12.05 -14.58 2.86
N LYS A 86 11.00 -15.27 3.26
CA LYS A 86 9.75 -15.37 2.52
C LYS A 86 8.62 -14.74 3.32
N CYS A 87 8.07 -13.67 2.78
CA CYS A 87 6.88 -13.04 3.31
C CYS A 87 5.65 -13.86 2.92
N THR A 88 5.01 -14.46 3.87
CA THR A 88 3.72 -15.11 3.65
C THR A 88 2.72 -14.60 4.67
N GLY A 89 1.49 -14.32 4.21
CA GLY A 89 0.40 -14.01 5.10
C GLY A 89 0.48 -12.64 5.79
N PHE A 90 0.81 -11.57 5.06
CA PHE A 90 0.68 -10.22 5.59
C PHE A 90 -0.77 -9.85 5.81
N THR A 91 -1.01 -9.17 6.93
CA THR A 91 -2.27 -8.50 7.23
C THR A 91 -2.08 -6.99 7.19
N LEU A 92 -3.05 -6.29 6.62
CA LEU A 92 -3.16 -4.85 6.63
C LEU A 92 -4.39 -4.47 7.44
N THR A 93 -4.19 -3.73 8.52
CA THR A 93 -5.25 -3.21 9.36
C THR A 93 -5.28 -1.69 9.26
N GLY A 94 -6.45 -1.12 9.04
CA GLY A 94 -6.64 0.32 8.95
C GLY A 94 -8.05 0.76 9.35
N PRO A 95 -8.29 2.07 9.47
CA PRO A 95 -9.60 2.60 9.79
C PRO A 95 -10.55 2.42 8.62
N VAL A 96 -11.78 2.07 8.92
CA VAL A 96 -12.88 2.02 7.96
C VAL A 96 -14.06 2.83 8.46
N LYS A 97 -14.74 3.50 7.53
CA LYS A 97 -15.93 4.28 7.83
C LYS A 97 -17.01 4.00 6.78
N LYS A 98 -18.21 3.62 7.22
CA LYS A 98 -19.37 3.51 6.34
C LYS A 98 -19.79 4.92 5.91
N VAL A 99 -19.78 5.21 4.62
CA VAL A 99 -20.12 6.52 4.07
C VAL A 99 -21.49 6.53 3.39
N PHE A 100 -21.92 5.40 2.84
CA PHE A 100 -23.28 5.19 2.31
C PHE A 100 -23.61 3.70 2.29
N GLU A 101 -24.88 3.39 2.06
CA GLU A 101 -25.40 2.07 1.84
C GLU A 101 -26.38 2.12 0.66
N GLY A 102 -26.44 1.07 -0.14
CA GLY A 102 -27.32 0.99 -1.29
C GLY A 102 -27.51 -0.45 -1.76
N ASP A 103 -28.51 -0.66 -2.58
CA ASP A 103 -28.81 -1.94 -3.22
C ASP A 103 -28.20 -1.97 -4.62
N LEU A 104 -27.64 -3.12 -4.99
CA LEU A 104 -27.08 -3.38 -6.31
C LEU A 104 -27.86 -4.51 -6.97
N ASP A 105 -28.51 -4.21 -8.11
CA ASP A 105 -29.18 -5.21 -8.93
C ASP A 105 -28.13 -5.93 -9.79
N LEU A 106 -27.79 -7.15 -9.42
CA LEU A 106 -26.78 -7.94 -10.12
C LEU A 106 -27.22 -8.38 -11.51
N ASP A 107 -28.54 -8.53 -11.73
CA ASP A 107 -29.07 -8.94 -13.02
C ASP A 107 -28.97 -7.84 -14.09
N SER A 108 -28.88 -6.57 -13.62
CA SER A 108 -28.68 -5.41 -14.51
C SER A 108 -27.21 -5.12 -14.84
N LEU A 109 -26.29 -5.77 -14.16
CA LEU A 109 -24.86 -5.66 -14.46
C LEU A 109 -24.54 -6.59 -15.63
N ASP A 110 -24.20 -6.00 -16.76
CA ASP A 110 -23.54 -6.72 -17.84
C ASP A 110 -22.09 -7.04 -17.43
N ILE A 111 -21.96 -7.99 -16.52
CA ILE A 111 -20.67 -8.58 -16.18
C ILE A 111 -20.34 -9.45 -17.39
N GLY A 112 -19.74 -8.83 -18.41
CA GLY A 112 -19.34 -9.50 -19.63
C GLY A 112 -18.66 -10.82 -19.28
N ASN A 113 -18.97 -11.86 -20.06
CA ASN A 113 -18.39 -13.21 -19.99
C ASN A 113 -16.86 -13.20 -20.28
N GLU A 114 -16.09 -12.38 -19.58
CA GLU A 114 -14.63 -12.35 -19.68
C GLU A 114 -13.96 -13.18 -18.57
N MET A 115 -14.62 -14.21 -18.07
CA MET A 115 -14.03 -15.21 -17.20
C MET A 115 -13.97 -16.59 -17.90
N GLU A 116 -13.48 -16.60 -19.14
CA GLU A 116 -12.94 -17.82 -19.79
C GLU A 116 -11.42 -17.76 -19.86
#